data_3c597f7e2258659dc954268816ca1bdc
#
_entry.id   3c597f7e2258659dc954268816ca1bdc
#
_cell.length_a   1.000
_cell.length_b   1.000
_cell.length_c   1.000
_cell.angle_alpha   90.00
_cell.angle_beta   90.00
_cell.angle_gamma   90.00
#
_symmetry.space_group_name_H-M   'P 1'
#
loop_
_entity.id
_entity.type
_entity.pdbx_description
1 polymer ?
#
loop_
_entity_poly.entity_id
_entity_poly.type
_entity_poly.pdbx_seq_one_letter_code
_entity_poly.pdbx_strand_id
1 'polypeptide(L)'
;MKKARTKCYIYTRVSTAMQVDGYSLEAQKERLIKFAEFQDMEVVREYCDAGKSGKSITGRPEFQRLLQDVSEERDGVAFILVFKLSRFGRNAADVLNSLQFIQDYGVNLVCVEDGIDSSKDSGKLTITVLSAVAEIERENILVQTMEGRKQKAREGKWNGGQAPFGYDLDSRNSTLVVNEEEAEIVRIIYDKFVHTDMGADAICNYLNQRGYTKKKVRGHELNYFARGLIMKIL
;
A
#
# COMPACT_ATOMS: atom_id res chain seq x y z
N MET A 1 9.37 32.71 -37.25
CA MET A 1 8.59 32.39 -36.04
C MET A 1 9.41 31.41 -35.22
N LYS A 2 9.76 31.73 -33.96
CA LYS A 2 10.41 30.75 -33.07
C LYS A 2 9.41 29.63 -32.82
N LYS A 3 9.79 28.39 -33.10
CA LYS A 3 9.01 27.20 -32.82
C LYS A 3 8.77 27.17 -31.28
N ALA A 4 7.52 26.99 -30.84
CA ALA A 4 7.25 26.87 -29.40
C ALA A 4 8.04 25.68 -28.85
N ARG A 5 8.77 25.91 -27.78
CA ARG A 5 9.52 24.84 -27.10
C ARG A 5 8.58 23.84 -26.48
N THR A 6 8.96 22.58 -26.49
CA THR A 6 8.21 21.53 -25.79
C THR A 6 8.34 21.73 -24.29
N LYS A 7 7.22 21.81 -23.57
CA LYS A 7 7.21 22.06 -22.13
C LYS A 7 7.43 20.78 -21.34
N CYS A 8 8.17 20.88 -20.24
CA CYS A 8 8.41 19.75 -19.34
C CYS A 8 8.39 20.16 -17.87
N TYR A 9 8.12 19.18 -17.00
CA TYR A 9 8.34 19.25 -15.57
C TYR A 9 9.64 18.51 -15.19
N ILE A 10 10.30 18.96 -14.13
CA ILE A 10 11.43 18.26 -13.50
C ILE A 10 10.97 17.73 -12.15
N TYR A 11 11.29 16.46 -11.87
CA TYR A 11 11.09 15.87 -10.55
C TYR A 11 12.39 15.30 -10.00
N THR A 12 12.74 15.71 -8.78
CA THR A 12 13.92 15.24 -8.05
C THR A 12 13.54 14.66 -6.69
N ARG A 13 14.27 13.64 -6.25
CA ARG A 13 14.07 13.00 -4.94
C ARG A 13 15.35 12.45 -4.36
N VAL A 14 15.57 12.68 -3.06
CA VAL A 14 16.57 11.96 -2.27
C VAL A 14 15.94 11.37 -1.03
N SER A 15 16.42 10.18 -0.60
CA SER A 15 16.09 9.61 0.71
C SER A 15 17.27 9.84 1.65
N THR A 16 16.99 9.96 2.96
CA THR A 16 18.00 10.12 4.01
C THR A 16 19.07 9.00 4.04
N ALA A 17 18.75 7.82 3.50
CA ALA A 17 19.67 6.68 3.41
C ALA A 17 20.55 6.68 2.15
N MET A 18 20.25 7.51 1.14
CA MET A 18 20.90 7.48 -0.19
C MET A 18 21.83 8.66 -0.47
N GLN A 19 22.35 9.33 0.54
CA GLN A 19 23.54 10.18 0.36
C GLN A 19 24.78 9.37 -0.07
N VAL A 20 24.65 8.03 -0.07
CA VAL A 20 25.73 7.10 -0.43
C VAL A 20 25.95 6.99 -1.95
N ASP A 21 24.95 7.30 -2.80
CA ASP A 21 25.06 7.20 -4.26
C ASP A 21 25.64 8.45 -4.96
N GLY A 22 26.18 9.40 -4.21
CA GLY A 22 27.04 10.49 -4.73
C GLY A 22 26.35 11.60 -5.52
N TYR A 23 25.04 11.59 -5.73
CA TYR A 23 24.35 12.66 -6.45
C TYR A 23 23.46 13.48 -5.51
N SER A 24 23.90 14.71 -5.20
CA SER A 24 23.10 15.70 -4.49
C SER A 24 21.84 16.08 -5.29
N LEU A 25 20.85 16.68 -4.63
CA LEU A 25 19.67 17.20 -5.33
C LEU A 25 20.05 18.22 -6.40
N GLU A 26 21.04 19.05 -6.10
CA GLU A 26 21.54 20.08 -6.99
C GLU A 26 22.16 19.45 -8.25
N ALA A 27 23.00 18.40 -8.09
CA ALA A 27 23.59 17.69 -9.22
C ALA A 27 22.55 16.99 -10.11
N GLN A 28 21.51 16.38 -9.50
CA GLN A 28 20.40 15.81 -10.26
C GLN A 28 19.67 16.91 -11.06
N LYS A 29 19.30 18.01 -10.41
CA LYS A 29 18.62 19.15 -11.03
C LYS A 29 19.42 19.73 -12.17
N GLU A 30 20.70 20.03 -11.96
CA GLU A 30 21.60 20.57 -12.98
C GLU A 30 21.65 19.68 -14.24
N ARG A 31 21.72 18.36 -14.03
CA ARG A 31 21.75 17.39 -15.13
C ARG A 31 20.43 17.36 -15.92
N LEU A 32 19.30 17.47 -15.21
CA LEU A 32 17.98 17.51 -15.84
C LEU A 32 17.76 18.82 -16.64
N ILE A 33 18.22 19.96 -16.12
CA ILE A 33 18.16 21.24 -16.81
C ILE A 33 19.02 21.20 -18.07
N LYS A 34 20.27 20.75 -17.99
CA LYS A 34 21.15 20.58 -19.17
C LYS A 34 20.55 19.66 -20.21
N PHE A 35 19.88 18.58 -19.80
CA PHE A 35 19.16 17.71 -20.72
C PHE A 35 17.97 18.42 -21.39
N ALA A 36 17.18 19.17 -20.64
CA ALA A 36 16.07 19.95 -21.17
C ALA A 36 16.55 20.98 -22.20
N GLU A 37 17.63 21.71 -21.90
CA GLU A 37 18.27 22.66 -22.82
C GLU A 37 18.75 21.98 -24.09
N PHE A 38 19.44 20.83 -23.97
CA PHE A 38 19.92 20.06 -25.11
C PHE A 38 18.79 19.57 -26.03
N GLN A 39 17.63 19.23 -25.45
CA GLN A 39 16.44 18.77 -26.19
C GLN A 39 15.52 19.92 -26.64
N ASP A 40 15.92 21.18 -26.48
CA ASP A 40 15.13 22.38 -26.74
C ASP A 40 13.76 22.37 -26.04
N MET A 41 13.78 21.90 -24.77
CA MET A 41 12.60 21.87 -23.88
C MET A 41 12.58 23.08 -22.95
N GLU A 42 11.38 23.52 -22.58
CA GLU A 42 11.14 24.56 -21.57
C GLU A 42 10.75 23.90 -20.25
N VAL A 43 11.57 24.11 -19.20
CA VAL A 43 11.24 23.67 -17.83
C VAL A 43 10.24 24.65 -17.24
N VAL A 44 8.99 24.22 -17.07
CA VAL A 44 7.89 25.07 -16.56
C VAL A 44 7.85 25.03 -15.03
N ARG A 45 8.05 23.87 -14.43
CA ARG A 45 8.05 23.68 -12.98
C ARG A 45 9.03 22.60 -12.53
N GLU A 46 9.43 22.76 -11.28
CA GLU A 46 10.30 21.83 -10.58
C GLU A 46 9.59 21.33 -9.30
N TYR A 47 9.63 20.02 -9.10
CA TYR A 47 9.09 19.36 -7.91
C TYR A 47 10.21 18.60 -7.21
N CYS A 48 10.29 18.73 -5.88
CA CYS A 48 11.38 18.17 -5.10
C CYS A 48 10.88 17.57 -3.79
N ASP A 49 11.03 16.26 -3.62
CA ASP A 49 10.81 15.56 -2.37
C ASP A 49 12.14 15.28 -1.66
N ALA A 50 12.59 16.24 -0.83
CA ALA A 50 13.82 16.14 -0.06
C ALA A 50 13.60 15.41 1.28
N GLY A 51 14.43 14.41 1.60
CA GLY A 51 14.64 13.88 2.95
C GLY A 51 13.49 13.09 3.59
N LYS A 52 12.43 12.73 2.86
CA LYS A 52 11.35 11.89 3.41
C LYS A 52 11.53 10.45 3.01
N SER A 53 11.57 9.55 4.03
CA SER A 53 11.65 8.10 3.81
C SER A 53 10.40 7.65 3.07
N GLY A 54 10.66 7.18 1.91
CA GLY A 54 9.63 6.96 0.94
C GLY A 54 8.82 5.68 1.15
N LYS A 55 8.14 5.40 2.28
CA LYS A 55 7.34 4.18 2.48
C LYS A 55 5.94 4.17 1.85
N SER A 56 5.44 5.30 1.35
CA SER A 56 4.15 5.37 0.62
C SER A 56 4.11 6.56 -0.33
N ILE A 57 3.21 6.57 -1.32
CA ILE A 57 2.92 7.75 -2.16
C ILE A 57 2.50 8.93 -1.27
N THR A 58 1.83 8.67 -0.13
CA THR A 58 1.49 9.65 0.91
C THR A 58 2.71 10.36 1.51
N GLY A 59 3.94 9.82 1.36
CA GLY A 59 5.20 10.45 1.78
C GLY A 59 5.89 11.31 0.72
N ARG A 60 5.26 11.59 -0.44
CA ARG A 60 5.81 12.33 -1.58
C ARG A 60 4.87 13.46 -2.00
N PRO A 61 4.72 14.52 -1.18
CA PRO A 61 3.74 15.58 -1.44
C PRO A 61 3.98 16.33 -2.76
N GLU A 62 5.25 16.57 -3.13
CA GLU A 62 5.55 17.24 -4.37
C GLU A 62 5.31 16.34 -5.60
N PHE A 63 5.48 15.03 -5.48
CA PHE A 63 5.09 14.10 -6.54
C PHE A 63 3.56 14.05 -6.71
N GLN A 64 2.80 14.06 -5.63
CA GLN A 64 1.33 14.14 -5.71
C GLN A 64 0.88 15.42 -6.37
N ARG A 65 1.51 16.56 -6.02
CA ARG A 65 1.24 17.85 -6.64
C ARG A 65 1.57 17.84 -8.13
N LEU A 66 2.69 17.22 -8.52
CA LEU A 66 3.05 17.03 -9.93
C LEU A 66 1.96 16.26 -10.68
N LEU A 67 1.48 15.14 -10.13
CA LEU A 67 0.41 14.34 -10.74
C LEU A 67 -0.91 15.14 -10.83
N GLN A 68 -1.24 15.94 -9.81
CA GLN A 68 -2.39 16.82 -9.83
C GLN A 68 -2.26 17.88 -10.93
N ASP A 69 -1.11 18.57 -11.04
CA ASP A 69 -0.88 19.59 -12.07
C ASP A 69 -0.92 18.99 -13.50
N VAL A 70 -0.52 17.71 -13.66
CA VAL A 70 -0.69 16.94 -14.91
C VAL A 70 -2.17 16.69 -15.20
N SER A 71 -2.94 16.22 -14.21
CA SER A 71 -4.36 15.91 -14.40
C SER A 71 -5.22 17.15 -14.67
N GLU A 72 -4.79 18.31 -14.16
CA GLU A 72 -5.43 19.60 -14.42
C GLU A 72 -4.98 20.22 -15.77
N GLU A 73 -4.07 19.58 -16.51
CA GLU A 73 -3.46 20.08 -17.76
C GLU A 73 -2.95 21.53 -17.64
N ARG A 74 -2.55 21.92 -16.41
CA ARG A 74 -2.34 23.31 -15.99
C ARG A 74 -1.37 24.09 -16.88
N ASP A 75 -0.28 23.45 -17.28
CA ASP A 75 0.80 24.12 -18.01
C ASP A 75 0.99 23.55 -19.44
N GLY A 76 0.23 22.52 -19.82
CA GLY A 76 0.31 21.86 -21.13
C GLY A 76 1.68 21.22 -21.37
N VAL A 77 2.23 20.51 -20.37
CA VAL A 77 3.52 19.82 -20.48
C VAL A 77 3.38 18.52 -21.27
N ALA A 78 4.42 18.18 -22.03
CA ALA A 78 4.49 16.93 -22.79
C ALA A 78 5.44 15.90 -22.15
N PHE A 79 6.31 16.33 -21.24
CA PHE A 79 7.30 15.46 -20.62
C PHE A 79 7.48 15.73 -19.13
N ILE A 80 7.76 14.65 -18.38
CA ILE A 80 8.33 14.69 -17.04
C ILE A 80 9.75 14.15 -17.12
N LEU A 81 10.73 14.92 -16.64
CA LEU A 81 12.12 14.54 -16.59
C LEU A 81 12.49 14.10 -15.18
N VAL A 82 13.08 12.92 -15.05
CA VAL A 82 13.63 12.40 -13.80
C VAL A 82 15.06 11.93 -14.00
N PHE A 83 15.86 11.93 -12.95
CA PHE A 83 17.26 11.52 -13.04
C PHE A 83 17.39 10.01 -13.34
N LYS A 84 16.72 9.17 -12.53
CA LYS A 84 16.62 7.71 -12.70
C LYS A 84 15.19 7.23 -12.46
N LEU A 85 14.85 6.08 -13.00
CA LEU A 85 13.53 5.44 -12.81
C LEU A 85 13.21 5.21 -11.31
N SER A 86 14.22 4.88 -10.51
CA SER A 86 14.10 4.72 -9.06
C SER A 86 13.72 6.02 -8.32
N ARG A 87 13.79 7.17 -8.97
CA ARG A 87 13.30 8.46 -8.44
C ARG A 87 11.82 8.64 -8.73
N PHE A 88 11.36 8.15 -9.87
CA PHE A 88 9.95 8.21 -10.28
C PHE A 88 9.06 7.25 -9.45
N GLY A 89 9.46 5.99 -9.29
CA GLY A 89 8.78 5.00 -8.47
C GLY A 89 9.74 4.18 -7.61
N ARG A 90 9.22 3.39 -6.69
CA ARG A 90 10.01 2.58 -5.74
C ARG A 90 10.12 1.14 -6.15
N ASN A 91 9.07 0.64 -6.71
CA ASN A 91 8.92 -0.69 -7.26
C ASN A 91 8.31 -0.57 -8.65
N ALA A 92 8.32 -1.66 -9.39
CA ALA A 92 7.81 -1.67 -10.74
C ALA A 92 6.32 -1.30 -10.81
N ALA A 93 5.51 -1.73 -9.85
CA ALA A 93 4.08 -1.41 -9.82
C ALA A 93 3.80 0.09 -9.63
N ASP A 94 4.54 0.77 -8.72
CA ASP A 94 4.43 2.23 -8.52
C ASP A 94 4.81 3.00 -9.79
N VAL A 95 5.90 2.56 -10.45
CA VAL A 95 6.35 3.14 -11.71
C VAL A 95 5.27 3.03 -12.77
N LEU A 96 4.71 1.83 -12.96
CA LEU A 96 3.72 1.56 -13.98
C LEU A 96 2.43 2.33 -13.76
N ASN A 97 1.90 2.33 -12.53
CA ASN A 97 0.67 3.05 -12.20
C ASN A 97 0.85 4.56 -12.44
N SER A 98 2.00 5.11 -12.00
CA SER A 98 2.28 6.54 -12.20
C SER A 98 2.51 6.88 -13.66
N LEU A 99 3.18 5.98 -14.40
CA LEU A 99 3.42 6.17 -15.83
C LEU A 99 2.12 6.10 -16.64
N GLN A 100 1.28 5.09 -16.39
CA GLN A 100 -0.02 4.99 -17.04
C GLN A 100 -0.84 6.24 -16.77
N PHE A 101 -0.88 6.69 -15.51
CA PHE A 101 -1.58 7.92 -15.16
C PHE A 101 -1.13 9.12 -15.99
N ILE A 102 0.18 9.41 -16.09
CA ILE A 102 0.65 10.57 -16.85
C ILE A 102 0.42 10.40 -18.35
N GLN A 103 0.51 9.17 -18.88
CA GLN A 103 0.25 8.88 -20.29
C GLN A 103 -1.22 9.04 -20.67
N ASP A 104 -2.15 8.80 -19.76
CA ASP A 104 -3.59 9.05 -19.96
C ASP A 104 -3.87 10.55 -20.24
N TYR A 105 -2.99 11.44 -19.75
CA TYR A 105 -3.00 12.89 -20.03
C TYR A 105 -2.02 13.31 -21.14
N GLY A 106 -1.50 12.35 -21.94
CA GLY A 106 -0.58 12.62 -23.04
C GLY A 106 0.84 13.03 -22.64
N VAL A 107 1.21 12.86 -21.36
CA VAL A 107 2.53 13.21 -20.84
C VAL A 107 3.46 12.00 -20.83
N ASN A 108 4.70 12.17 -21.28
CA ASN A 108 5.72 11.11 -21.32
C ASN A 108 6.76 11.27 -20.25
N LEU A 109 7.38 10.15 -19.84
CA LEU A 109 8.47 10.10 -18.88
C LEU A 109 9.82 9.95 -19.58
N VAL A 110 10.80 10.75 -19.15
CA VAL A 110 12.20 10.57 -19.54
C VAL A 110 13.08 10.40 -18.29
N CYS A 111 13.79 9.27 -18.22
CA CYS A 111 14.80 9.00 -17.19
C CYS A 111 16.17 9.26 -17.81
N VAL A 112 16.79 10.38 -17.46
CA VAL A 112 17.97 10.91 -18.17
C VAL A 112 19.19 10.01 -18.03
N GLU A 113 19.44 9.49 -16.83
CA GLU A 113 20.62 8.62 -16.57
C GLU A 113 20.41 7.18 -17.08
N ASP A 114 19.16 6.67 -17.00
CA ASP A 114 18.85 5.31 -17.45
C ASP A 114 18.62 5.25 -18.97
N GLY A 115 18.56 6.39 -19.68
CA GLY A 115 18.29 6.45 -21.11
C GLY A 115 16.87 6.00 -21.52
N ILE A 116 15.92 6.00 -20.58
CA ILE A 116 14.53 5.56 -20.82
C ILE A 116 13.70 6.76 -21.24
N ASP A 117 13.00 6.64 -22.36
CA ASP A 117 12.08 7.63 -22.90
C ASP A 117 10.79 6.93 -23.32
N SER A 118 9.72 7.12 -22.54
CA SER A 118 8.44 6.43 -22.75
C SER A 118 7.72 6.80 -24.04
N SER A 119 8.13 7.88 -24.71
CA SER A 119 7.61 8.27 -26.03
C SER A 119 8.17 7.40 -27.16
N LYS A 120 9.26 6.68 -26.92
CA LYS A 120 9.97 5.84 -27.90
C LYS A 120 9.64 4.36 -27.69
N ASP A 121 9.73 3.57 -28.77
CA ASP A 121 9.44 2.13 -28.72
C ASP A 121 10.40 1.37 -27.81
N SER A 122 11.66 1.77 -27.73
CA SER A 122 12.63 1.21 -26.77
C SER A 122 12.21 1.42 -25.31
N GLY A 123 11.66 2.60 -25.00
CA GLY A 123 11.13 2.90 -23.68
C GLY A 123 9.88 2.08 -23.35
N LYS A 124 8.98 1.92 -24.32
CA LYS A 124 7.78 1.06 -24.17
C LYS A 124 8.16 -0.39 -23.89
N LEU A 125 9.18 -0.92 -24.58
CA LEU A 125 9.70 -2.28 -24.32
C LEU A 125 10.22 -2.40 -22.89
N THR A 126 11.00 -1.44 -22.43
CA THR A 126 11.52 -1.41 -21.05
C THR A 126 10.37 -1.41 -20.02
N ILE A 127 9.33 -0.62 -20.27
CA ILE A 127 8.13 -0.57 -19.43
C ILE A 127 7.41 -1.91 -19.41
N THR A 128 7.29 -2.58 -20.56
CA THR A 128 6.67 -3.91 -20.66
C THR A 128 7.44 -4.95 -19.85
N VAL A 129 8.76 -4.94 -19.90
CA VAL A 129 9.61 -5.83 -19.10
C VAL A 129 9.45 -5.54 -17.61
N LEU A 130 9.43 -4.27 -17.21
CA LEU A 130 9.19 -3.88 -15.82
C LEU A 130 7.81 -4.33 -15.32
N SER A 131 6.78 -4.30 -16.19
CA SER A 131 5.44 -4.80 -15.87
C SER A 131 5.48 -6.29 -15.54
N ALA A 132 6.12 -7.07 -16.38
CA ALA A 132 6.25 -8.52 -16.16
C ALA A 132 7.02 -8.83 -14.85
N VAL A 133 8.10 -8.10 -14.57
CA VAL A 133 8.86 -8.25 -13.32
C VAL A 133 7.99 -7.92 -12.09
N ALA A 134 7.20 -6.83 -12.17
CA ALA A 134 6.31 -6.45 -11.07
C ALA A 134 5.24 -7.52 -10.77
N GLU A 135 4.73 -8.17 -11.79
CA GLU A 135 3.74 -9.24 -11.64
C GLU A 135 4.36 -10.48 -10.99
N ILE A 136 5.56 -10.88 -11.43
CA ILE A 136 6.32 -11.98 -10.81
C ILE A 136 6.63 -11.69 -9.33
N GLU A 137 7.06 -10.46 -8.99
CA GLU A 137 7.30 -10.06 -7.60
C GLU A 137 6.04 -10.16 -6.74
N ARG A 138 4.88 -9.72 -7.27
CA ARG A 138 3.60 -9.80 -6.56
C ARG A 138 3.20 -11.26 -6.30
N GLU A 139 3.34 -12.14 -7.28
CA GLU A 139 3.07 -13.57 -7.12
C GLU A 139 3.99 -14.21 -6.08
N ASN A 140 5.28 -13.92 -6.12
CA ASN A 140 6.25 -14.42 -5.15
C ASN A 140 5.91 -13.98 -3.72
N ILE A 141 5.49 -12.73 -3.50
CA ILE A 141 5.06 -12.23 -2.19
C ILE A 141 3.83 -12.99 -1.69
N LEU A 142 2.86 -13.27 -2.56
CA LEU A 142 1.67 -14.06 -2.21
C LEU A 142 2.05 -15.49 -1.80
N VAL A 143 2.90 -16.16 -2.57
CA VAL A 143 3.38 -17.52 -2.27
C VAL A 143 4.11 -17.53 -0.93
N GLN A 144 5.08 -16.64 -0.71
CA GLN A 144 5.82 -16.55 0.55
C GLN A 144 4.91 -16.26 1.75
N THR A 145 3.90 -15.40 1.57
CA THR A 145 2.93 -15.09 2.62
C THR A 145 2.09 -16.31 2.98
N MET A 146 1.65 -17.07 1.98
CA MET A 146 0.87 -18.29 2.19
C MET A 146 1.70 -19.40 2.84
N GLU A 147 2.95 -19.58 2.42
CA GLU A 147 3.88 -20.53 3.05
C GLU A 147 4.17 -20.16 4.49
N GLY A 148 4.42 -18.89 4.78
CA GLY A 148 4.60 -18.40 6.14
C GLY A 148 3.37 -18.63 7.02
N ARG A 149 2.15 -18.48 6.49
CA ARG A 149 0.91 -18.79 7.22
C ARG A 149 0.76 -20.30 7.46
N LYS A 150 1.03 -21.12 6.45
CA LYS A 150 1.01 -22.59 6.59
C LYS A 150 2.01 -23.07 7.64
N GLN A 151 3.21 -22.51 7.62
CA GLN A 151 4.24 -22.86 8.61
C GLN A 151 3.83 -22.47 10.04
N LYS A 152 3.30 -21.26 10.25
CA LYS A 152 2.74 -20.84 11.53
C LYS A 152 1.63 -21.77 12.02
N ALA A 153 0.73 -22.19 11.12
CA ALA A 153 -0.33 -23.13 11.47
C ALA A 153 0.22 -24.51 11.87
N ARG A 154 1.26 -25.02 11.19
CA ARG A 154 1.95 -26.28 11.56
C ARG A 154 2.64 -26.18 12.92
N GLU A 155 3.12 -25.01 13.28
CA GLU A 155 3.74 -24.73 14.58
C GLU A 155 2.70 -24.46 15.70
N GLY A 156 1.39 -24.58 15.40
CA GLY A 156 0.32 -24.26 16.34
C GLY A 156 0.19 -22.77 16.69
N LYS A 157 0.79 -21.90 15.90
CA LYS A 157 0.77 -20.45 16.13
C LYS A 157 -0.44 -19.81 15.46
N TRP A 158 -1.00 -18.80 16.11
CA TRP A 158 -2.11 -18.02 15.57
C TRP A 158 -1.68 -17.18 14.35
N ASN A 159 -2.43 -17.28 13.27
CA ASN A 159 -2.11 -16.61 12.01
C ASN A 159 -2.53 -15.13 11.92
N GLY A 160 -2.93 -14.55 13.04
CA GLY A 160 -3.33 -13.15 13.12
C GLY A 160 -4.84 -12.95 13.08
N GLY A 161 -5.25 -11.69 13.23
CA GLY A 161 -6.65 -11.32 13.46
C GLY A 161 -7.01 -11.35 14.94
N GLN A 162 -8.28 -11.01 15.23
CA GLN A 162 -8.82 -11.04 16.59
C GLN A 162 -8.96 -12.50 17.06
N ALA A 163 -8.56 -12.78 18.30
CA ALA A 163 -8.78 -14.11 18.90
C ALA A 163 -10.28 -14.45 18.89
N PRO A 164 -10.65 -15.72 18.62
CA PRO A 164 -12.04 -16.16 18.75
C PRO A 164 -12.55 -15.95 20.19
N PHE A 165 -13.85 -15.75 20.33
CA PHE A 165 -14.48 -15.66 21.66
C PHE A 165 -14.23 -16.95 22.43
N GLY A 166 -13.80 -16.84 23.69
CA GLY A 166 -13.33 -17.96 24.52
C GLY A 166 -11.82 -18.10 24.57
N TYR A 167 -11.08 -17.28 23.81
CA TYR A 167 -9.62 -17.31 23.80
C TYR A 167 -9.02 -15.91 23.89
N ASP A 168 -7.87 -15.81 24.53
CA ASP A 168 -6.98 -14.65 24.51
C ASP A 168 -5.74 -14.95 23.66
N LEU A 169 -5.17 -13.91 23.03
CA LEU A 169 -3.93 -14.03 22.27
C LEU A 169 -2.73 -13.82 23.20
N ASP A 170 -1.91 -14.84 23.39
CA ASP A 170 -0.56 -14.67 23.93
C ASP A 170 0.35 -14.10 22.82
N SER A 171 0.55 -12.78 22.88
CA SER A 171 1.35 -12.07 21.89
C SER A 171 2.84 -12.46 21.91
N ARG A 172 3.36 -13.01 23.00
CA ARG A 172 4.77 -13.41 23.12
C ARG A 172 5.04 -14.68 22.31
N ASN A 173 4.15 -15.66 22.44
CA ASN A 173 4.28 -16.95 21.79
C ASN A 173 3.46 -17.04 20.50
N SER A 174 2.63 -16.06 20.22
CA SER A 174 1.67 -16.04 19.09
C SER A 174 0.71 -17.25 19.14
N THR A 175 0.29 -17.67 20.32
CA THR A 175 -0.63 -18.78 20.54
C THR A 175 -1.94 -18.31 21.16
N LEU A 176 -3.00 -19.10 20.97
CA LEU A 176 -4.27 -18.87 21.65
C LEU A 176 -4.24 -19.57 23.02
N VAL A 177 -4.64 -18.84 24.06
CA VAL A 177 -4.79 -19.35 25.43
C VAL A 177 -6.27 -19.30 25.80
N VAL A 178 -6.80 -20.31 26.46
CA VAL A 178 -8.20 -20.34 26.88
C VAL A 178 -8.47 -19.20 27.86
N ASN A 179 -9.50 -18.43 27.60
CA ASN A 179 -10.06 -17.47 28.53
C ASN A 179 -11.22 -18.15 29.27
N GLU A 180 -10.97 -18.55 30.51
CA GLU A 180 -11.93 -19.40 31.25
C GLU A 180 -13.30 -18.74 31.44
N GLU A 181 -13.36 -17.40 31.63
CA GLU A 181 -14.63 -16.67 31.77
C GLU A 181 -15.47 -16.74 30.49
N GLU A 182 -14.83 -16.51 29.33
CA GLU A 182 -15.50 -16.57 28.03
C GLU A 182 -15.75 -18.03 27.61
N ALA A 183 -14.87 -18.96 27.96
CA ALA A 183 -15.02 -20.38 27.64
C ALA A 183 -16.22 -21.01 28.38
N GLU A 184 -16.52 -20.57 29.61
CA GLU A 184 -17.73 -20.98 30.31
C GLU A 184 -18.98 -20.56 29.54
N ILE A 185 -19.02 -19.32 29.03
CA ILE A 185 -20.13 -18.84 28.22
C ILE A 185 -20.27 -19.64 26.92
N VAL A 186 -19.14 -19.98 26.26
CA VAL A 186 -19.13 -20.85 25.09
C VAL A 186 -19.75 -22.21 25.40
N ARG A 187 -19.37 -22.84 26.53
CA ARG A 187 -19.94 -24.11 26.97
C ARG A 187 -21.47 -24.02 27.19
N ILE A 188 -21.93 -22.92 27.81
CA ILE A 188 -23.36 -22.66 28.00
C ILE A 188 -24.09 -22.53 26.66
N ILE A 189 -23.49 -21.81 25.67
CA ILE A 189 -24.06 -21.65 24.34
C ILE A 189 -24.26 -23.01 23.66
N TYR A 190 -23.20 -23.85 23.66
CA TYR A 190 -23.27 -25.19 23.10
C TYR A 190 -24.25 -26.10 23.84
N ASP A 191 -24.25 -26.07 25.20
CA ASP A 191 -25.19 -26.84 26.00
C ASP A 191 -26.64 -26.50 25.63
N LYS A 192 -26.99 -25.21 25.57
CA LYS A 192 -28.32 -24.77 25.20
C LYS A 192 -28.71 -25.12 23.78
N PHE A 193 -27.77 -25.01 22.86
CA PHE A 193 -28.02 -25.34 21.44
C PHE A 193 -28.21 -26.83 21.20
N VAL A 194 -27.40 -27.69 21.87
CA VAL A 194 -27.44 -29.14 21.64
C VAL A 194 -28.52 -29.85 22.46
N HIS A 195 -28.77 -29.41 23.70
CA HIS A 195 -29.66 -30.12 24.63
C HIS A 195 -31.01 -29.46 24.82
N THR A 196 -31.32 -28.36 24.09
CA THR A 196 -32.63 -27.70 24.12
C THR A 196 -33.05 -27.27 22.71
N ASP A 197 -34.31 -26.85 22.54
CA ASP A 197 -34.82 -26.30 21.27
C ASP A 197 -34.47 -24.80 21.07
N MET A 198 -33.46 -24.28 21.78
CA MET A 198 -33.10 -22.87 21.70
C MET A 198 -32.29 -22.57 20.45
N GLY A 199 -32.81 -21.74 19.56
CA GLY A 199 -32.04 -21.15 18.46
C GLY A 199 -31.15 -19.99 18.93
N ALA A 200 -30.29 -19.46 18.03
CA ALA A 200 -29.35 -18.40 18.34
C ALA A 200 -29.97 -17.15 19.00
N ASP A 201 -31.17 -16.76 18.61
CA ASP A 201 -31.87 -15.61 19.20
C ASP A 201 -32.33 -15.89 20.65
N ALA A 202 -32.83 -17.10 20.91
CA ALA A 202 -33.26 -17.51 22.25
C ALA A 202 -32.06 -17.60 23.21
N ILE A 203 -30.93 -18.16 22.73
CA ILE A 203 -29.64 -18.23 23.48
C ILE A 203 -29.13 -16.83 23.78
N CYS A 204 -29.19 -15.94 22.80
CA CYS A 204 -28.76 -14.55 22.92
C CYS A 204 -29.56 -13.85 24.05
N ASN A 205 -30.91 -13.97 24.03
CA ASN A 205 -31.79 -13.41 25.06
C ASN A 205 -31.51 -14.05 26.43
N TYR A 206 -31.32 -15.35 26.50
CA TYR A 206 -31.02 -16.08 27.73
C TYR A 206 -29.76 -15.53 28.41
N LEU A 207 -28.66 -15.33 27.64
CA LEU A 207 -27.40 -14.82 28.18
C LEU A 207 -27.56 -13.38 28.68
N ASN A 208 -28.21 -12.52 27.88
CA ASN A 208 -28.43 -11.11 28.23
C ASN A 208 -29.31 -10.95 29.47
N GLN A 209 -30.38 -11.73 29.59
CA GLN A 209 -31.29 -11.69 30.76
C GLN A 209 -30.61 -12.16 32.06
N ARG A 210 -29.62 -13.06 31.95
CA ARG A 210 -28.86 -13.54 33.10
C ARG A 210 -27.65 -12.67 33.43
N GLY A 211 -27.46 -11.57 32.71
CA GLY A 211 -26.39 -10.61 32.98
C GLY A 211 -25.00 -11.03 32.50
N TYR A 212 -24.90 -12.07 31.66
CA TYR A 212 -23.61 -12.38 31.03
C TYR A 212 -23.18 -11.22 30.13
N THR A 213 -21.89 -10.88 30.18
CA THR A 213 -21.30 -9.78 29.40
C THR A 213 -20.08 -10.27 28.66
N LYS A 214 -19.76 -9.64 27.55
CA LYS A 214 -18.51 -9.86 26.80
C LYS A 214 -17.50 -8.77 27.15
N LYS A 215 -16.19 -9.07 27.04
CA LYS A 215 -15.14 -8.04 27.15
C LYS A 215 -15.37 -6.90 26.17
N LYS A 216 -15.15 -5.66 26.64
CA LYS A 216 -15.22 -4.46 25.79
C LYS A 216 -14.15 -4.53 24.70
N VAL A 217 -14.57 -4.52 23.45
CA VAL A 217 -13.65 -4.31 22.32
C VAL A 217 -13.45 -2.80 22.14
N ARG A 218 -12.21 -2.35 21.85
CA ARG A 218 -11.88 -0.93 21.64
C ARG A 218 -12.94 -0.24 20.76
N GLY A 219 -13.62 0.77 21.33
CA GLY A 219 -14.58 1.62 20.61
C GLY A 219 -16.03 1.14 20.62
N HIS A 220 -16.38 0.01 21.25
CA HIS A 220 -17.77 -0.43 21.41
C HIS A 220 -18.16 -0.55 22.88
N GLU A 221 -19.10 0.26 23.31
CA GLU A 221 -19.65 0.24 24.68
C GLU A 221 -20.64 -0.90 24.94
N LEU A 222 -21.06 -1.62 23.89
CA LEU A 222 -22.09 -2.63 23.97
C LEU A 222 -21.54 -3.94 24.54
N ASN A 223 -21.90 -4.24 25.80
CA ASN A 223 -21.48 -5.44 26.53
C ASN A 223 -22.42 -6.64 26.35
N TYR A 224 -23.52 -6.48 25.61
CA TYR A 224 -24.52 -7.53 25.39
C TYR A 224 -24.15 -8.45 24.22
N PHE A 225 -24.71 -9.66 24.27
CA PHE A 225 -24.61 -10.62 23.18
C PHE A 225 -25.57 -10.25 22.06
N ALA A 226 -25.11 -10.37 20.82
CA ALA A 226 -25.93 -10.22 19.63
C ALA A 226 -25.97 -11.57 18.88
N ARG A 227 -27.06 -11.83 18.15
CA ARG A 227 -27.25 -13.05 17.35
C ARG A 227 -26.01 -13.37 16.49
N GLY A 228 -25.43 -12.36 15.83
CA GLY A 228 -24.28 -12.57 14.97
C GLY A 228 -23.03 -13.10 15.69
N LEU A 229 -22.88 -12.85 16.99
CA LEU A 229 -21.78 -13.44 17.78
C LEU A 229 -22.10 -14.91 18.09
N ILE A 230 -23.34 -15.21 18.51
CA ILE A 230 -23.77 -16.60 18.79
C ILE A 230 -23.57 -17.47 17.54
N MET A 231 -24.00 -16.98 16.37
CA MET A 231 -23.81 -17.67 15.07
C MET A 231 -22.36 -17.87 14.65
N LYS A 232 -21.42 -17.09 15.19
CA LYS A 232 -19.97 -17.26 14.95
C LYS A 232 -19.33 -18.23 15.93
N ILE A 233 -19.96 -18.44 17.08
CA ILE A 233 -19.49 -19.37 18.13
C ILE A 233 -19.97 -20.78 17.80
N LEU A 234 -21.22 -20.93 17.33
CA LEU A 234 -21.80 -22.19 16.83
C LEU A 234 -21.23 -22.58 15.48
#